data_f63bf7c746c884ff19fcd3ed52f7acce
#
_entry.id   f63bf7c746c884ff19fcd3ed52f7acce
#
_cell.length_a   1.000
_cell.length_b   1.000
_cell.length_c   1.000
_cell.angle_alpha   90.00
_cell.angle_beta   90.00
_cell.angle_gamma   90.00
#
_symmetry.space_group_name_H-M   'P 1'
#
loop_
_entity.id
_entity.type
_entity.pdbx_description
1 polymer ?
#
loop_
_entity_poly.entity_id
_entity_poly.type
_entity_poly.pdbx_seq_one_letter_code
_entity_poly.pdbx_strand_id
1 'polypeptide(L)'
;FFXAVEAAKEAGITHFEFGGGARFQSLYFYLNEDAFTMMDRFRAIVGKDANLQTLARGVNTVTLDTGSSELIDLHAKLFAKHGTTTIRNFDALNDINNLKFSGECIAKHGLKHEIAITLMDLPPNCKGAHDVPFYEKILKEILAAEIPFHSICFKDASGTSNPNKIYETIKMARKILPQDMHIRLHTHETAGVSIACYLAALEAGVDGID
;
A
#
# COMPACT_ATOMS: atom_id res chain seq x y z
N PHE A 1 -0.75 -0.06 23.08
CA PHE A 1 -1.12 -0.01 21.66
C PHE A 1 -2.61 0.31 21.50
N PHE A 2 -3.52 -0.50 22.08
CA PHE A 2 -4.95 -0.28 21.90
C PHE A 2 -5.49 1.03 22.49
N UNK A 3 -4.87 1.67 23.20
CA UNK A 3 -5.15 2.77 23.65
C UNK A 3 -5.12 3.74 22.80
N ALA A 4 -4.05 3.73 22.10
CA ALA A 4 -3.89 4.73 21.05
C ALA A 4 -4.97 4.59 19.97
N VAL A 5 -5.37 3.37 19.70
CA VAL A 5 -6.43 3.11 18.72
C VAL A 5 -7.76 3.73 19.18
N GLU A 6 -8.08 3.56 20.46
CA GLU A 6 -9.30 4.15 21.03
C GLU A 6 -9.27 5.67 20.93
N ALA A 7 -8.14 6.27 21.27
CA ALA A 7 -8.00 7.74 21.17
C ALA A 7 -8.13 8.23 19.74
N ALA A 8 -7.54 7.50 18.78
CA ALA A 8 -7.65 7.86 17.38
C ALA A 8 -9.11 7.79 16.91
N LYS A 9 -9.83 6.73 17.32
CA LYS A 9 -11.25 6.63 16.99
C LYS A 9 -12.04 7.80 17.58
N GLU A 10 -11.77 8.13 18.85
CA GLU A 10 -12.45 9.26 19.51
C GLU A 10 -12.18 10.57 18.79
N ALA A 11 -10.98 10.69 18.22
CA ALA A 11 -10.61 11.89 17.45
C ALA A 11 -11.23 11.92 16.06
N GLY A 12 -11.99 10.88 15.68
CA GLY A 12 -12.68 10.86 14.39
C GLY A 12 -11.91 10.23 13.26
N ILE A 13 -10.81 9.54 13.57
CA ILE A 13 -10.05 8.82 12.53
C ILE A 13 -10.85 7.61 12.09
N THR A 14 -10.98 7.45 10.77
CA THR A 14 -11.79 6.37 10.18
C THR A 14 -10.99 5.43 9.28
N HIS A 15 -9.74 5.77 9.02
CA HIS A 15 -8.88 4.95 8.16
C HIS A 15 -7.60 4.62 8.91
N PHE A 16 -7.27 3.33 8.97
CA PHE A 16 -6.10 2.85 9.73
C PHE A 16 -5.34 1.84 8.89
N GLU A 17 -4.02 1.90 8.93
CA GLU A 17 -3.21 0.77 8.50
C GLU A 17 -2.85 -0.01 9.74
N PHE A 18 -3.34 -1.26 9.86
CA PHE A 18 -3.27 -1.97 11.11
C PHE A 18 -2.49 -3.29 11.02
N GLY A 19 -1.97 -3.62 9.86
CA GLY A 19 -1.27 -4.88 9.71
C GLY A 19 -0.43 -4.97 8.46
N GLY A 20 0.18 -6.10 8.30
CA GLY A 20 1.07 -6.40 7.19
C GLY A 20 2.20 -7.28 7.67
N GLY A 21 3.21 -7.48 6.82
CA GLY A 21 4.30 -8.39 7.12
C GLY A 21 5.04 -8.06 8.40
N ALA A 22 5.45 -6.79 8.55
CA ALA A 22 6.23 -6.39 9.73
C ALA A 22 5.41 -6.56 11.01
N ARG A 23 4.13 -6.22 10.96
CA ARG A 23 3.27 -6.36 12.14
C ARG A 23 3.08 -7.83 12.52
N PHE A 24 2.79 -8.68 11.52
CA PHE A 24 2.67 -10.11 11.75
C PHE A 24 3.95 -10.67 12.35
N GLN A 25 5.09 -10.30 11.74
CA GLN A 25 6.38 -10.83 12.17
C GLN A 25 6.76 -10.37 13.59
N SER A 26 6.50 -9.08 13.90
CA SER A 26 6.85 -8.58 15.23
C SER A 26 6.01 -9.24 16.33
N LEU A 27 4.73 -9.45 16.05
CA LEU A 27 3.88 -10.15 17.02
C LEU A 27 4.34 -11.59 17.23
N TYR A 28 4.60 -12.28 16.13
CA TYR A 28 4.99 -13.68 16.19
C TYR A 28 6.37 -13.88 16.82
N PHE A 29 7.40 -13.17 16.28
CA PHE A 29 8.78 -13.45 16.65
C PHE A 29 9.18 -12.86 18.01
N TYR A 30 8.62 -11.70 18.35
CA TYR A 30 9.11 -10.97 19.53
C TYR A 30 8.14 -10.95 20.68
N LEU A 31 6.85 -11.00 20.43
CA LEU A 31 5.85 -10.93 21.47
C LEU A 31 5.14 -12.26 21.73
N ASN A 32 5.31 -13.20 20.82
CA ASN A 32 4.66 -14.50 20.91
C ASN A 32 3.13 -14.34 21.00
N GLU A 33 2.60 -13.42 20.21
CA GLU A 33 1.17 -13.12 20.18
C GLU A 33 0.57 -13.46 18.82
N ASP A 34 -0.73 -13.75 18.83
CA ASP A 34 -1.47 -14.09 17.63
C ASP A 34 -1.94 -12.82 16.92
N ALA A 35 -1.54 -12.65 15.67
CA ALA A 35 -1.89 -11.47 14.90
C ALA A 35 -3.38 -11.39 14.60
N PHE A 36 -4.06 -12.53 14.42
CA PHE A 36 -5.49 -12.50 14.13
C PHE A 36 -6.29 -12.02 15.35
N THR A 37 -5.86 -12.40 16.55
CA THR A 37 -6.46 -11.88 17.77
C THR A 37 -6.31 -10.35 17.84
N MET A 38 -5.13 -9.85 17.48
CA MET A 38 -4.90 -8.41 17.44
C MET A 38 -5.84 -7.74 16.44
N MET A 39 -5.99 -8.34 15.24
CA MET A 39 -6.85 -7.79 14.20
C MET A 39 -8.31 -7.73 14.66
N ASP A 40 -8.80 -8.83 15.27
CA ASP A 40 -10.19 -8.88 15.75
C ASP A 40 -10.44 -7.81 16.82
N ARG A 41 -9.49 -7.64 17.73
CA ARG A 41 -9.62 -6.63 18.78
C ARG A 41 -9.60 -5.22 18.20
N PHE A 42 -8.72 -4.98 17.21
CA PHE A 42 -8.66 -3.69 16.55
C PHE A 42 -10.01 -3.36 15.90
N ARG A 43 -10.56 -4.31 15.15
CA ARG A 43 -11.86 -4.13 14.49
C ARG A 43 -12.96 -3.86 15.51
N ALA A 44 -12.96 -4.58 16.63
CA ALA A 44 -13.97 -4.36 17.67
C ALA A 44 -13.90 -2.92 18.23
N ILE A 45 -12.70 -2.38 18.37
CA ILE A 45 -12.51 -1.02 18.89
C ILE A 45 -13.02 0.02 17.88
N VAL A 46 -12.56 -0.08 16.63
CA VAL A 46 -12.84 1.00 15.66
C VAL A 46 -14.25 0.94 15.07
N GLY A 47 -14.91 -0.22 15.16
CA GLY A 47 -16.26 -0.36 14.66
C GLY A 47 -16.32 -0.89 13.22
N LYS A 48 -17.49 -1.25 12.79
CA LYS A 48 -17.69 -1.94 11.51
C LYS A 48 -17.44 -1.08 10.28
N ASP A 49 -17.51 0.23 10.43
CA ASP A 49 -17.46 1.16 9.28
C ASP A 49 -16.07 1.70 9.00
N ALA A 50 -15.11 1.49 9.90
CA ALA A 50 -13.75 1.99 9.68
C ALA A 50 -13.05 1.21 8.57
N ASN A 51 -12.25 1.91 7.77
CA ASN A 51 -11.40 1.25 6.79
C ASN A 51 -10.14 0.74 7.48
N LEU A 52 -9.92 -0.56 7.42
CA LEU A 52 -8.73 -1.18 7.99
C LEU A 52 -7.87 -1.73 6.85
N GLN A 53 -6.68 -1.18 6.71
CA GLN A 53 -5.78 -1.52 5.64
C GLN A 53 -4.62 -2.37 6.15
N THR A 54 -4.23 -3.35 5.37
CA THR A 54 -3.02 -4.13 5.61
C THR A 54 -2.13 -4.04 4.39
N LEU A 55 -0.82 -4.23 4.60
CA LEU A 55 0.17 -4.22 3.55
C LEU A 55 0.48 -5.67 3.14
N ALA A 56 0.52 -5.93 1.84
CA ALA A 56 0.94 -7.23 1.32
C ALA A 56 2.07 -7.03 0.31
N ARG A 57 2.95 -8.02 0.26
CA ARG A 57 4.15 -7.99 -0.60
C ARG A 57 3.96 -8.89 -1.83
N GLY A 58 2.87 -8.68 -2.56
CA GLY A 58 2.60 -9.48 -3.76
C GLY A 58 2.61 -10.97 -3.46
N VAL A 59 3.45 -11.72 -4.17
CA VAL A 59 3.53 -13.17 -4.00
C VAL A 59 4.10 -13.61 -2.65
N ASN A 60 4.71 -12.68 -1.91
CA ASN A 60 5.23 -12.99 -0.57
C ASN A 60 4.17 -12.80 0.52
N THR A 61 3.10 -12.09 0.23
CA THR A 61 2.04 -11.76 1.20
C THR A 61 2.62 -11.07 2.45
N VAL A 62 2.61 -11.75 3.61
CA VAL A 62 3.22 -11.21 4.84
C VAL A 62 4.56 -11.84 5.17
N THR A 63 5.03 -12.77 4.33
CA THR A 63 6.27 -13.51 4.60
C THR A 63 7.45 -12.89 3.88
N LEU A 64 8.62 -13.49 4.06
CA LEU A 64 9.85 -13.05 3.38
C LEU A 64 10.17 -13.91 2.16
N ASP A 65 9.41 -14.98 1.95
CA ASP A 65 9.59 -15.89 0.82
C ASP A 65 8.34 -15.90 -0.05
N THR A 66 8.50 -16.33 -1.29
CA THR A 66 7.38 -16.47 -2.21
C THR A 66 6.40 -17.52 -1.70
N GLY A 67 5.13 -17.17 -1.66
CA GLY A 67 4.08 -18.07 -1.23
C GLY A 67 3.50 -18.87 -2.39
N SER A 68 2.93 -20.02 -2.06
CA SER A 68 2.17 -20.77 -3.06
C SER A 68 0.87 -20.04 -3.38
N SER A 69 0.23 -20.43 -4.49
CA SER A 69 -1.05 -19.81 -4.85
C SER A 69 -2.10 -20.06 -3.77
N GLU A 70 -2.06 -21.22 -3.13
CA GLU A 70 -2.99 -21.53 -2.04
C GLU A 70 -2.76 -20.61 -0.83
N LEU A 71 -1.50 -20.31 -0.53
CA LEU A 71 -1.19 -19.41 0.59
C LEU A 71 -1.63 -17.98 0.27
N ILE A 72 -1.42 -17.53 -0.96
CA ILE A 72 -1.82 -16.18 -1.37
C ILE A 72 -3.35 -16.04 -1.26
N ASP A 73 -4.09 -17.03 -1.72
CA ASP A 73 -5.55 -17.02 -1.61
C ASP A 73 -6.00 -17.06 -0.14
N LEU A 74 -5.37 -17.94 0.65
CA LEU A 74 -5.70 -18.08 2.08
C LEU A 74 -5.42 -16.77 2.83
N HIS A 75 -4.33 -16.07 2.48
CA HIS A 75 -3.99 -14.79 3.09
C HIS A 75 -5.14 -13.80 2.89
N ALA A 76 -5.63 -13.63 1.67
CA ALA A 76 -6.74 -12.69 1.41
C ALA A 76 -8.00 -13.12 2.16
N LYS A 77 -8.29 -14.42 2.15
CA LYS A 77 -9.48 -14.97 2.83
C LYS A 77 -9.42 -14.67 4.33
N LEU A 78 -8.31 -14.98 4.98
CA LEU A 78 -8.18 -14.81 6.42
C LEU A 78 -8.12 -13.33 6.82
N PHE A 79 -7.47 -12.50 6.01
CA PHE A 79 -7.45 -11.08 6.31
C PHE A 79 -8.85 -10.48 6.23
N ALA A 80 -9.64 -10.89 5.23
CA ALA A 80 -11.04 -10.46 5.15
C ALA A 80 -11.82 -10.92 6.38
N LYS A 81 -11.63 -12.18 6.78
CA LYS A 81 -12.32 -12.74 7.94
C LYS A 81 -12.01 -11.97 9.23
N HIS A 82 -10.78 -11.49 9.36
CA HIS A 82 -10.31 -10.84 10.58
C HIS A 82 -10.31 -9.31 10.51
N GLY A 83 -11.12 -8.75 9.63
CA GLY A 83 -11.47 -7.34 9.70
C GLY A 83 -10.81 -6.41 8.70
N THR A 84 -9.92 -6.92 7.85
CA THR A 84 -9.32 -6.08 6.81
C THR A 84 -10.38 -5.67 5.79
N THR A 85 -10.34 -4.42 5.35
CA THR A 85 -11.21 -3.95 4.27
C THR A 85 -10.42 -3.65 3.00
N THR A 86 -9.16 -3.22 3.13
CA THR A 86 -8.31 -2.85 2.00
C THR A 86 -6.95 -3.51 2.14
N ILE A 87 -6.44 -4.06 1.07
CA ILE A 87 -5.05 -4.53 1.04
C ILE A 87 -4.26 -3.63 0.10
N ARG A 88 -3.19 -3.01 0.64
CA ARG A 88 -2.19 -2.29 -0.15
C ARG A 88 -1.14 -3.30 -0.56
N ASN A 89 -1.00 -3.51 -1.85
CA ASN A 89 -0.22 -4.62 -2.39
C ASN A 89 0.88 -4.08 -3.29
N PHE A 90 2.10 -4.55 -3.10
CA PHE A 90 3.22 -4.06 -3.90
C PHE A 90 4.19 -5.18 -4.26
N ASP A 91 4.95 -4.94 -5.31
CA ASP A 91 6.15 -5.72 -5.63
C ASP A 91 7.33 -4.76 -5.58
N ALA A 92 8.39 -5.13 -4.88
CA ALA A 92 9.52 -4.21 -4.65
C ALA A 92 10.20 -3.78 -5.96
N LEU A 93 10.11 -4.61 -6.99
CA LEU A 93 10.71 -4.31 -8.29
C LEU A 93 9.67 -3.84 -9.31
N ASN A 94 8.44 -3.63 -8.87
CA ASN A 94 7.33 -3.22 -9.73
C ASN A 94 7.01 -4.24 -10.83
N ASP A 95 7.21 -5.52 -10.56
CA ASP A 95 6.85 -6.57 -11.49
C ASP A 95 5.36 -6.84 -11.34
N ILE A 96 4.56 -6.36 -12.27
CA ILE A 96 3.11 -6.47 -12.16
C ILE A 96 2.61 -7.92 -12.28
N ASN A 97 3.42 -8.81 -12.84
CA ASN A 97 3.05 -10.23 -12.88
C ASN A 97 2.93 -10.80 -11.46
N ASN A 98 3.69 -10.25 -10.51
CA ASN A 98 3.61 -10.66 -9.11
C ASN A 98 2.40 -10.08 -8.39
N LEU A 99 1.65 -9.19 -9.02
CA LEU A 99 0.48 -8.56 -8.42
C LEU A 99 -0.84 -9.08 -8.97
N LYS A 100 -0.80 -9.74 -10.13
CA LYS A 100 -2.05 -10.11 -10.81
C LYS A 100 -2.84 -11.15 -10.01
N PHE A 101 -2.21 -12.26 -9.67
CA PHE A 101 -2.92 -13.33 -8.96
C PHE A 101 -3.36 -12.86 -7.56
N SER A 102 -2.47 -12.17 -6.83
CA SER A 102 -2.85 -11.68 -5.50
C SER A 102 -3.97 -10.65 -5.58
N GLY A 103 -3.97 -9.81 -6.62
CA GLY A 103 -5.05 -8.85 -6.83
C GLY A 103 -6.38 -9.54 -7.09
N GLU A 104 -6.37 -10.62 -7.87
CA GLU A 104 -7.57 -11.40 -8.13
C GLU A 104 -8.09 -12.06 -6.85
N CYS A 105 -7.19 -12.57 -6.01
CA CYS A 105 -7.58 -13.15 -4.72
C CYS A 105 -8.18 -12.11 -3.80
N ILE A 106 -7.61 -10.91 -3.76
CA ILE A 106 -8.12 -9.81 -2.96
C ILE A 106 -9.56 -9.48 -3.37
N ALA A 107 -9.80 -9.35 -4.67
CA ALA A 107 -11.14 -9.07 -5.19
C ALA A 107 -12.11 -10.22 -4.90
N LYS A 108 -11.66 -11.45 -5.09
CA LYS A 108 -12.47 -12.65 -4.86
C LYS A 108 -13.03 -12.70 -3.44
N HIS A 109 -12.22 -12.26 -2.46
CA HIS A 109 -12.64 -12.29 -1.06
C HIS A 109 -13.29 -11.00 -0.59
N GLY A 110 -13.68 -10.13 -1.53
CA GLY A 110 -14.47 -8.95 -1.21
C GLY A 110 -13.70 -7.78 -0.65
N LEU A 111 -12.39 -7.79 -0.77
CA LEU A 111 -11.54 -6.72 -0.27
C LEU A 111 -11.28 -5.68 -1.36
N LYS A 112 -11.03 -4.44 -0.93
CA LYS A 112 -10.53 -3.41 -1.83
C LYS A 112 -9.03 -3.62 -2.03
N HIS A 113 -8.56 -3.33 -3.23
CA HIS A 113 -7.17 -3.50 -3.60
C HIS A 113 -6.56 -2.15 -3.94
N GLU A 114 -5.55 -1.74 -3.18
CA GLU A 114 -4.75 -0.58 -3.52
C GLU A 114 -3.42 -1.10 -4.05
N ILE A 115 -3.12 -0.80 -5.31
CA ILE A 115 -1.84 -1.18 -5.89
C ILE A 115 -0.83 -0.09 -5.55
N ALA A 116 0.33 -0.49 -4.99
CA ALA A 116 1.40 0.44 -4.71
C ALA A 116 2.49 0.30 -5.76
N ILE A 117 2.84 1.41 -6.39
CA ILE A 117 4.00 1.50 -7.28
C ILE A 117 5.16 2.00 -6.44
N THR A 118 6.24 1.22 -6.39
CA THR A 118 7.39 1.58 -5.55
C THR A 118 8.23 2.64 -6.24
N LEU A 119 8.61 3.65 -5.46
CA LEU A 119 9.41 4.78 -5.91
C LEU A 119 10.75 4.80 -5.22
N MET A 120 11.73 5.43 -5.86
CA MET A 120 13.00 5.81 -5.23
C MET A 120 13.75 6.70 -6.20
N ASP A 121 14.75 7.39 -5.71
CA ASP A 121 15.75 7.99 -6.61
C ASP A 121 16.93 7.04 -6.74
N LEU A 122 17.46 6.95 -7.93
CA LEU A 122 18.60 6.09 -8.17
C LEU A 122 19.86 6.72 -7.57
N PRO A 123 20.85 5.89 -7.20
CA PRO A 123 22.13 6.43 -6.76
C PRO A 123 22.79 7.27 -7.86
N PRO A 124 23.71 8.15 -7.50
CA PRO A 124 24.39 8.97 -8.52
C PRO A 124 24.97 8.14 -9.66
N ASN A 125 24.82 8.65 -10.86
CA ASN A 125 25.30 8.04 -12.10
C ASN A 125 24.54 6.80 -12.56
N CYS A 126 23.46 6.43 -11.88
CA CYS A 126 22.59 5.34 -12.32
C CYS A 126 21.41 5.90 -13.11
N LYS A 127 20.99 5.19 -14.16
CA LYS A 127 19.91 5.61 -15.06
C LYS A 127 19.09 4.40 -15.49
N GLY A 128 17.94 4.67 -16.08
CA GLY A 128 17.14 3.63 -16.75
C GLY A 128 15.95 3.13 -15.97
N ALA A 129 15.73 3.68 -14.79
CA ALA A 129 14.57 3.30 -13.98
C ALA A 129 14.23 4.45 -13.04
N HIS A 130 13.06 4.36 -12.43
CA HIS A 130 12.63 5.25 -11.36
C HIS A 130 12.60 6.73 -11.76
N ASP A 131 12.15 6.98 -13.00
CA ASP A 131 11.81 8.32 -13.45
C ASP A 131 10.32 8.33 -13.85
N VAL A 132 9.80 9.48 -14.23
CA VAL A 132 8.38 9.60 -14.54
C VAL A 132 7.96 8.68 -15.70
N PRO A 133 8.70 8.61 -16.81
CA PRO A 133 8.34 7.66 -17.88
C PRO A 133 8.35 6.20 -17.42
N PHE A 134 9.24 5.83 -16.52
CA PHE A 134 9.28 4.48 -15.95
C PHE A 134 7.99 4.19 -15.17
N TYR A 135 7.54 5.12 -14.34
CA TYR A 135 6.30 4.96 -13.58
C TYR A 135 5.06 4.97 -14.48
N GLU A 136 5.10 5.77 -15.54
CA GLU A 136 4.02 5.79 -16.52
C GLU A 136 3.87 4.44 -17.21
N LYS A 137 5.00 3.84 -17.59
CA LYS A 137 5.00 2.51 -18.20
C LYS A 137 4.38 1.48 -17.26
N ILE A 138 4.79 1.50 -15.98
CA ILE A 138 4.25 0.56 -14.99
C ILE A 138 2.75 0.73 -14.84
N LEU A 139 2.29 1.97 -14.72
CA LEU A 139 0.87 2.25 -14.56
C LEU A 139 0.08 1.74 -15.77
N LYS A 140 0.59 1.94 -16.97
CA LYS A 140 -0.06 1.45 -18.19
C LYS A 140 -0.07 -0.08 -18.22
N GLU A 141 1.00 -0.73 -17.75
CA GLU A 141 1.03 -2.19 -17.67
C GLU A 141 -0.01 -2.71 -16.68
N ILE A 142 -0.18 -2.04 -15.53
CA ILE A 142 -1.21 -2.41 -14.57
C ILE A 142 -2.60 -2.36 -15.22
N LEU A 143 -2.88 -1.28 -15.95
CA LEU A 143 -4.17 -1.13 -16.62
C LEU A 143 -4.36 -2.19 -17.71
N ALA A 144 -3.32 -2.46 -18.50
CA ALA A 144 -3.40 -3.44 -19.57
C ALA A 144 -3.57 -4.86 -19.04
N ALA A 145 -3.04 -5.15 -17.86
CA ALA A 145 -3.17 -6.48 -17.26
C ALA A 145 -4.56 -6.74 -16.67
N GLU A 146 -5.40 -5.72 -16.62
CA GLU A 146 -6.77 -5.80 -16.09
C GLU A 146 -6.82 -6.34 -14.66
N ILE A 147 -5.84 -5.94 -13.84
CA ILE A 147 -5.83 -6.31 -12.43
C ILE A 147 -6.95 -5.52 -11.73
N PRO A 148 -7.83 -6.17 -10.97
CA PRO A 148 -8.85 -5.41 -10.24
C PRO A 148 -8.20 -4.55 -9.15
N PHE A 149 -8.48 -3.26 -9.15
CA PHE A 149 -7.97 -2.39 -8.07
C PHE A 149 -8.89 -1.18 -7.90
N HIS A 150 -8.81 -0.55 -6.74
CA HIS A 150 -9.68 0.56 -6.35
C HIS A 150 -8.92 1.86 -6.16
N SER A 151 -7.60 1.79 -5.93
CA SER A 151 -6.79 2.99 -5.73
C SER A 151 -5.33 2.68 -6.05
N ILE A 152 -4.56 3.75 -6.23
CA ILE A 152 -3.12 3.65 -6.50
C ILE A 152 -2.38 4.41 -5.38
N CYS A 153 -1.31 3.79 -4.89
CA CYS A 153 -0.39 4.43 -3.95
C CYS A 153 0.99 4.53 -4.59
N PHE A 154 1.54 5.73 -4.64
CA PHE A 154 2.95 5.88 -5.01
C PHE A 154 3.73 5.79 -3.70
N LYS A 155 4.53 4.73 -3.56
CA LYS A 155 5.10 4.32 -2.28
C LYS A 155 6.61 4.45 -2.29
N ASP A 156 7.13 5.46 -1.61
CA ASP A 156 8.57 5.66 -1.50
C ASP A 156 9.05 5.23 -0.12
N ALA A 157 9.28 3.93 0.03
CA ALA A 157 9.78 3.39 1.29
C ALA A 157 11.24 3.79 1.53
N SER A 158 11.95 4.20 0.48
CA SER A 158 13.33 4.67 0.64
C SER A 158 13.40 6.10 1.18
N GLY A 159 12.37 6.90 0.90
CA GLY A 159 12.37 8.31 1.26
C GLY A 159 13.36 9.14 0.50
N THR A 160 13.72 8.72 -0.73
CA THR A 160 14.77 9.40 -1.50
C THR A 160 14.26 10.17 -2.71
N SER A 161 12.99 10.01 -3.08
CA SER A 161 12.45 10.71 -4.25
C SER A 161 12.39 12.21 -3.99
N ASN A 162 12.65 13.01 -5.03
CA ASN A 162 12.65 14.46 -4.88
C ASN A 162 11.24 15.02 -5.17
N PRO A 163 10.95 16.23 -4.65
CA PRO A 163 9.60 16.80 -4.79
C PRO A 163 9.16 17.02 -6.22
N ASN A 164 10.06 17.42 -7.13
CA ASN A 164 9.70 17.66 -8.52
C ASN A 164 9.26 16.35 -9.19
N LYS A 165 9.98 15.26 -8.93
CA LYS A 165 9.61 13.96 -9.49
C LYS A 165 8.25 13.52 -8.94
N ILE A 166 7.99 13.73 -7.65
CA ILE A 166 6.69 13.40 -7.05
C ILE A 166 5.58 14.20 -7.74
N TYR A 167 5.76 15.51 -7.90
CA TYR A 167 4.78 16.37 -8.57
C TYR A 167 4.45 15.82 -9.97
N GLU A 168 5.50 15.61 -10.78
CA GLU A 168 5.30 15.16 -12.17
C GLU A 168 4.69 13.76 -12.24
N THR A 169 5.04 12.88 -11.30
CA THR A 169 4.48 11.53 -11.25
C THR A 169 2.97 11.57 -10.96
N ILE A 170 2.55 12.35 -9.97
CA ILE A 170 1.13 12.47 -9.64
C ILE A 170 0.37 13.11 -10.80
N LYS A 171 0.92 14.15 -11.43
CA LYS A 171 0.27 14.77 -12.60
C LYS A 171 0.11 13.77 -13.74
N MET A 172 1.13 12.97 -14.00
CA MET A 172 1.07 11.91 -15.01
C MET A 172 -0.06 10.93 -14.70
N ALA A 173 -0.13 10.50 -13.45
CA ALA A 173 -1.14 9.52 -13.05
C ALA A 173 -2.55 10.07 -13.19
N ARG A 174 -2.77 11.34 -12.85
CA ARG A 174 -4.08 11.96 -13.01
C ARG A 174 -4.56 11.96 -14.45
N LYS A 175 -3.65 12.11 -15.42
CA LYS A 175 -4.01 12.11 -16.83
C LYS A 175 -4.43 10.72 -17.32
N ILE A 176 -3.90 9.67 -16.71
CA ILE A 176 -4.09 8.29 -17.19
C ILE A 176 -5.26 7.62 -16.47
N LEU A 177 -5.38 7.85 -15.16
CA LEU A 177 -6.37 7.16 -14.33
C LEU A 177 -7.75 7.81 -14.46
N PRO A 178 -8.81 7.06 -14.17
CA PRO A 178 -10.14 7.68 -14.08
C PRO A 178 -10.15 8.87 -13.10
N GLN A 179 -10.96 9.86 -13.40
CA GLN A 179 -11.00 11.13 -12.67
C GLN A 179 -11.24 10.92 -11.17
N ASP A 180 -12.05 9.94 -10.82
CA ASP A 180 -12.43 9.69 -9.43
C ASP A 180 -11.55 8.66 -8.73
N MET A 181 -10.51 8.16 -9.37
CA MET A 181 -9.61 7.18 -8.77
C MET A 181 -8.80 7.84 -7.67
N HIS A 182 -8.80 7.25 -6.48
CA HIS A 182 -8.01 7.76 -5.35
C HIS A 182 -6.52 7.52 -5.61
N ILE A 183 -5.72 8.56 -5.47
CA ILE A 183 -4.27 8.49 -5.57
C ILE A 183 -3.67 8.94 -4.23
N ARG A 184 -2.73 8.15 -3.72
CA ARG A 184 -2.08 8.40 -2.43
C ARG A 184 -0.57 8.45 -2.60
N LEU A 185 0.08 9.30 -1.81
CA LEU A 185 1.54 9.27 -1.68
C LEU A 185 1.90 8.76 -0.29
N HIS A 186 2.76 7.75 -0.26
CA HIS A 186 3.38 7.25 0.97
C HIS A 186 4.89 7.48 0.87
N THR A 187 5.48 8.14 1.87
CA THR A 187 6.94 8.30 1.88
C THR A 187 7.48 8.27 3.30
N HIS A 188 8.79 8.09 3.40
CA HIS A 188 9.51 8.03 4.66
C HIS A 188 10.44 9.24 4.77
N GLU A 189 10.72 9.67 6.00
CA GLU A 189 11.57 10.85 6.28
C GLU A 189 13.04 10.44 6.37
N THR A 190 13.48 9.57 5.48
CA THR A 190 14.84 9.04 5.53
C THR A 190 15.89 10.07 5.12
N ALA A 191 15.62 10.82 4.06
CA ALA A 191 16.57 11.80 3.53
C ALA A 191 16.21 13.24 3.85
N GLY A 192 15.20 13.46 4.70
CA GLY A 192 14.82 14.80 5.10
C GLY A 192 14.01 15.56 4.06
N VAL A 193 13.33 14.86 3.13
CA VAL A 193 12.59 15.53 2.07
C VAL A 193 11.10 15.17 2.04
N SER A 194 10.63 14.36 2.98
CA SER A 194 9.25 13.85 2.89
C SER A 194 8.22 14.97 2.93
N ILE A 195 8.41 15.96 3.78
CA ILE A 195 7.44 17.06 3.90
C ILE A 195 7.34 17.83 2.57
N ALA A 196 8.50 18.12 1.95
CA ALA A 196 8.49 18.77 0.64
C ALA A 196 7.79 17.92 -0.42
N CYS A 197 7.98 16.59 -0.35
CA CYS A 197 7.30 15.68 -1.27
C CYS A 197 5.80 15.66 -1.04
N TYR A 198 5.34 15.67 0.21
CA TYR A 198 3.90 15.76 0.50
C TYR A 198 3.30 17.04 -0.05
N LEU A 199 3.98 18.18 0.14
CA LEU A 199 3.48 19.45 -0.39
C LEU A 199 3.38 19.41 -1.91
N ALA A 200 4.41 18.87 -2.57
CA ALA A 200 4.40 18.73 -4.03
C ALA A 200 3.25 17.81 -4.50
N ALA A 201 3.02 16.72 -3.78
CA ALA A 201 1.94 15.79 -4.13
C ALA A 201 0.57 16.45 -3.98
N LEU A 202 0.36 17.19 -2.90
CA LEU A 202 -0.90 17.90 -2.68
C LEU A 202 -1.13 18.93 -3.78
N GLU A 203 -0.10 19.66 -4.17
CA GLU A 203 -0.17 20.63 -5.25
C GLU A 203 -0.50 19.95 -6.59
N ALA A 204 0.00 18.75 -6.80
CA ALA A 204 -0.27 17.98 -8.02
C ALA A 204 -1.66 17.32 -8.03
N GLY A 205 -2.36 17.31 -6.90
CA GLY A 205 -3.73 16.78 -6.84
C GLY A 205 -3.86 15.38 -6.27
N VAL A 206 -2.94 14.99 -5.39
CA VAL A 206 -3.08 13.71 -4.68
C VAL A 206 -4.27 13.77 -3.72
N ASP A 207 -4.93 12.64 -3.51
CA ASP A 207 -6.11 12.58 -2.63
C ASP A 207 -5.75 12.26 -1.18
N GLY A 208 -4.64 11.58 -0.96
CA GLY A 208 -4.22 11.22 0.38
C GLY A 208 -2.72 11.15 0.53
N ILE A 209 -2.27 11.31 1.75
CA ILE A 209 -0.85 11.17 2.10
C ILE A 209 -0.74 10.35 3.38
N ASP A 210 0.35 9.58 3.54
CA ASP A 210 0.64 8.87 4.78
C ASP A 210 2.11 8.47 4.88
#